data_4cd08c8ba7731904a53b41953e4e9705
#
_entry.id   4cd08c8ba7731904a53b41953e4e9705
#
_cell.length_a   1.000
_cell.length_b   1.000
_cell.length_c   1.000
_cell.angle_alpha   90.00
_cell.angle_beta   90.00
_cell.angle_gamma   90.00
#
_symmetry.space_group_name_H-M   'P 1'
#
loop_
_entity.id
_entity.type
_entity.pdbx_description
1 polymer ?
#
loop_
_entity_poly.entity_id
_entity_poly.type
_entity_poly.pdbx_seq_one_letter_code
_entity_poly.pdbx_strand_id
1 'polypeptide(L)'
;VANSRSRVQVHVSGAGRLIGLDNGDSTDFDSYKGTSRRLFSGRLLAIIAAKDTPGTIEIEVTSKGLTAATLSIPALSCDVRDGISCFMENKESAEDLTDEIPVRKIELTNHGTNHFDENATETTVTAKILPADATYREIEFKAVTLDGVESNSVKIETTGAEATIHALGDGEFRLCCSCKNGRDVMEVMSELEFCVTGLGEATLNPYKMVNGIDYKDCTNEAKLSFQGGVYITAEERTRFLFENVDFGEYGSDEIHIPIFSFEDELPIEIWLGDSEKDGKCLVKDKYQAKSWYNHYQENVYTLPERIRGVQSISIVVYPSIKLSLQGFYCKTLSKAYGKVYAIENNTISGDMFTVLEKQITDIGNNVTLEFEHMDFGEEGPSKITICGHSPIPVNTIHIRFFAEDGREINHMAEFTQSDDYKEVTFPISGFTGYGKVNFIFMPGSKFDFDWFQFEA
;
A
#
# COMPACT_ATOMS: atom_id res chain seq x y z
N VAL A 1 -36.23 -25.93 9.11
CA VAL A 1 -34.87 -26.41 9.39
C VAL A 1 -34.09 -25.27 9.96
N ALA A 2 -33.64 -25.39 11.21
CA ALA A 2 -33.07 -24.25 11.99
C ALA A 2 -31.87 -23.52 11.35
N ASN A 3 -31.13 -24.16 10.44
CA ASN A 3 -29.94 -23.55 9.82
C ASN A 3 -30.00 -23.50 8.28
N SER A 4 -31.22 -23.59 7.70
CA SER A 4 -31.38 -23.51 6.26
C SER A 4 -31.00 -22.12 5.73
N ARG A 5 -30.27 -22.07 4.61
CA ARG A 5 -29.92 -20.88 3.84
C ARG A 5 -30.43 -20.94 2.40
N SER A 6 -31.36 -21.85 2.13
CA SER A 6 -31.94 -21.99 0.79
C SER A 6 -32.52 -20.65 0.31
N ARG A 7 -32.33 -20.33 -0.97
CA ARG A 7 -33.02 -19.20 -1.59
C ARG A 7 -34.48 -19.58 -1.80
N VAL A 8 -35.36 -18.69 -1.43
CA VAL A 8 -36.81 -18.83 -1.66
C VAL A 8 -37.30 -17.71 -2.57
N GLN A 9 -38.22 -18.07 -3.44
CA GLN A 9 -38.96 -17.16 -4.30
C GLN A 9 -40.37 -16.99 -3.67
N VAL A 10 -40.79 -15.74 -3.51
CA VAL A 10 -42.10 -15.41 -3.00
C VAL A 10 -42.92 -14.75 -4.11
N HIS A 11 -43.99 -15.40 -4.51
CA HIS A 11 -44.95 -14.88 -5.48
C HIS A 11 -46.25 -14.49 -4.78
N VAL A 12 -46.72 -13.28 -5.03
CA VAL A 12 -47.98 -12.80 -4.47
C VAL A 12 -48.89 -12.35 -5.60
N SER A 13 -50.11 -12.89 -5.63
CA SER A 13 -51.12 -12.59 -6.64
C SER A 13 -52.48 -12.26 -6.05
N GLY A 14 -53.47 -12.00 -6.91
CA GLY A 14 -54.82 -11.63 -6.48
C GLY A 14 -54.90 -10.23 -5.86
N ALA A 15 -55.60 -10.11 -4.72
CA ALA A 15 -55.85 -8.84 -4.01
C ALA A 15 -54.66 -8.35 -3.16
N GLY A 16 -53.45 -8.96 -3.32
CA GLY A 16 -52.22 -8.59 -2.60
C GLY A 16 -51.08 -8.21 -3.52
N ARG A 17 -50.02 -7.61 -2.93
CA ARG A 17 -48.73 -7.40 -3.55
C ARG A 17 -47.59 -7.58 -2.54
N LEU A 18 -46.44 -8.05 -2.99
CA LEU A 18 -45.24 -8.12 -2.19
C LEU A 18 -44.65 -6.71 -2.02
N ILE A 19 -44.40 -6.29 -0.79
CA ILE A 19 -43.74 -5.02 -0.45
C ILE A 19 -42.23 -5.20 -0.35
N GLY A 20 -41.78 -6.30 0.24
CA GLY A 20 -40.38 -6.60 0.39
C GLY A 20 -40.09 -7.87 1.16
N LEU A 21 -38.85 -8.28 1.15
CA LEU A 21 -38.32 -9.44 1.84
C LEU A 21 -37.18 -9.02 2.74
N ASP A 22 -37.11 -9.59 3.97
CA ASP A 22 -36.03 -9.39 4.91
C ASP A 22 -35.73 -10.70 5.64
N ASN A 23 -34.44 -11.06 5.77
CA ASN A 23 -34.00 -12.26 6.48
C ASN A 23 -33.30 -11.96 7.81
N GLY A 24 -33.04 -10.71 8.14
CA GLY A 24 -32.33 -10.27 9.35
C GLY A 24 -30.83 -10.55 9.32
N ASP A 25 -30.25 -10.87 8.16
CA ASP A 25 -28.83 -11.09 7.99
C ASP A 25 -28.17 -9.75 7.58
N SER A 26 -27.36 -9.18 8.46
CA SER A 26 -26.63 -7.92 8.21
C SER A 26 -25.58 -8.01 7.10
N THR A 27 -25.23 -9.23 6.68
CA THR A 27 -24.26 -9.49 5.59
C THR A 27 -24.94 -9.88 4.27
N ASP A 28 -26.29 -9.78 4.19
CA ASP A 28 -27.05 -10.07 2.98
C ASP A 28 -27.38 -8.78 2.23
N PHE A 29 -26.96 -8.69 0.98
CA PHE A 29 -27.11 -7.51 0.10
C PHE A 29 -28.19 -7.66 -0.96
N ASP A 30 -28.98 -8.74 -0.91
CA ASP A 30 -30.15 -8.87 -1.78
C ASP A 30 -31.09 -7.67 -1.60
N SER A 31 -31.70 -7.20 -2.70
CA SER A 31 -32.65 -6.11 -2.64
C SER A 31 -33.84 -6.44 -1.74
N TYR A 32 -34.17 -5.57 -0.77
CA TYR A 32 -35.38 -5.69 0.03
C TYR A 32 -36.67 -5.67 -0.81
N LYS A 33 -36.63 -5.06 -2.00
CA LYS A 33 -37.73 -4.98 -2.97
C LYS A 33 -37.75 -6.12 -3.98
N GLY A 34 -36.83 -7.10 -3.83
CA GLY A 34 -36.82 -8.27 -4.68
C GLY A 34 -37.95 -9.25 -4.39
N THR A 35 -38.11 -10.23 -5.30
CA THR A 35 -39.07 -11.31 -5.16
C THR A 35 -38.46 -12.61 -4.62
N SER A 36 -37.14 -12.67 -4.47
CA SER A 36 -36.43 -13.78 -3.87
C SER A 36 -35.37 -13.32 -2.87
N ARG A 37 -35.09 -14.15 -1.85
CA ARG A 37 -34.06 -13.93 -0.86
C ARG A 37 -33.63 -15.23 -0.19
N ARG A 38 -32.42 -15.28 0.33
CA ARG A 38 -31.94 -16.43 1.11
C ARG A 38 -32.56 -16.45 2.50
N LEU A 39 -32.82 -17.63 3.02
CA LEU A 39 -33.17 -17.80 4.43
C LEU A 39 -31.95 -17.50 5.31
N PHE A 40 -32.17 -16.90 6.44
CA PHE A 40 -31.17 -16.78 7.52
C PHE A 40 -31.68 -17.54 8.74
N SER A 41 -30.92 -18.52 9.20
CA SER A 41 -31.34 -19.43 10.26
C SER A 41 -32.72 -20.07 10.01
N GLY A 42 -32.97 -20.41 8.73
CA GLY A 42 -34.22 -21.03 8.29
C GLY A 42 -35.45 -20.10 8.25
N ARG A 43 -35.27 -18.78 8.34
CA ARG A 43 -36.35 -17.79 8.41
C ARG A 43 -36.21 -16.73 7.33
N LEU A 44 -37.36 -16.20 6.92
CA LEU A 44 -37.50 -15.05 6.05
C LEU A 44 -38.80 -14.31 6.42
N LEU A 45 -38.77 -12.99 6.47
CA LEU A 45 -39.94 -12.13 6.60
C LEU A 45 -40.35 -11.67 5.20
N ALA A 46 -41.61 -11.93 4.83
CA ALA A 46 -42.23 -11.37 3.66
C ALA A 46 -43.28 -10.35 4.08
N ILE A 47 -43.20 -9.10 3.61
CA ILE A 47 -44.13 -8.05 3.88
C ILE A 47 -45.09 -7.94 2.69
N ILE A 48 -46.37 -8.16 2.93
CA ILE A 48 -47.41 -8.18 1.91
C ILE A 48 -48.47 -7.12 2.23
N ALA A 49 -48.82 -6.33 1.24
CA ALA A 49 -49.94 -5.36 1.36
C ALA A 49 -51.14 -5.82 0.56
N ALA A 50 -52.34 -5.53 1.07
CA ALA A 50 -53.56 -5.63 0.29
C ALA A 50 -53.58 -4.53 -0.79
N LYS A 51 -54.22 -4.82 -1.91
CA LYS A 51 -54.59 -3.84 -2.94
C LYS A 51 -55.91 -3.14 -2.57
N ASP A 52 -56.27 -2.13 -3.34
CA ASP A 52 -57.49 -1.32 -3.11
C ASP A 52 -58.81 -2.09 -3.41
N THR A 53 -58.72 -3.23 -4.06
CA THR A 53 -59.87 -4.08 -4.37
C THR A 53 -59.90 -5.29 -3.46
N PRO A 54 -61.05 -5.56 -2.79
CA PRO A 54 -61.21 -6.75 -1.96
C PRO A 54 -61.13 -8.03 -2.81
N GLY A 55 -60.71 -9.12 -2.18
CA GLY A 55 -60.53 -10.42 -2.85
C GLY A 55 -59.61 -11.35 -2.06
N THR A 56 -59.08 -12.37 -2.70
CA THR A 56 -58.15 -13.27 -2.07
C THR A 56 -56.70 -12.88 -2.44
N ILE A 57 -55.84 -12.79 -1.45
CA ILE A 57 -54.38 -12.67 -1.61
C ILE A 57 -53.85 -14.08 -1.65
N GLU A 58 -53.28 -14.47 -2.78
CA GLU A 58 -52.60 -15.77 -2.96
C GLU A 58 -51.08 -15.59 -2.86
N ILE A 59 -50.47 -16.35 -1.97
CA ILE A 59 -49.03 -16.32 -1.70
C ILE A 59 -48.51 -17.71 -2.01
N GLU A 60 -47.50 -17.78 -2.88
CA GLU A 60 -46.76 -19.01 -3.18
C GLU A 60 -45.30 -18.78 -2.85
N VAL A 61 -44.70 -19.75 -2.14
CA VAL A 61 -43.30 -19.75 -1.79
C VAL A 61 -42.63 -21.02 -2.36
N THR A 62 -41.64 -20.82 -3.19
CA THR A 62 -40.91 -21.91 -3.83
C THR A 62 -39.43 -21.87 -3.47
N SER A 63 -38.77 -23.03 -3.52
CA SER A 63 -37.32 -23.16 -3.36
C SER A 63 -36.84 -24.40 -4.12
N LYS A 64 -35.63 -24.34 -4.68
CA LYS A 64 -35.06 -25.44 -5.46
C LYS A 64 -35.03 -26.73 -4.63
N GLY A 65 -35.59 -27.77 -5.14
CA GLY A 65 -35.61 -29.10 -4.51
C GLY A 65 -36.61 -29.28 -3.34
N LEU A 66 -37.45 -28.25 -3.07
CA LEU A 66 -38.49 -28.33 -2.06
C LEU A 66 -39.91 -28.23 -2.67
N THR A 67 -40.87 -28.80 -2.00
CA THR A 67 -42.29 -28.64 -2.38
C THR A 67 -42.72 -27.21 -2.13
N ALA A 68 -43.43 -26.62 -3.08
CA ALA A 68 -43.99 -25.27 -2.93
C ALA A 68 -45.00 -25.21 -1.75
N ALA A 69 -44.95 -24.10 -1.04
CA ALA A 69 -45.95 -23.83 0.00
C ALA A 69 -46.86 -22.68 -0.46
N THR A 70 -48.16 -22.80 -0.21
CA THR A 70 -49.16 -21.78 -0.56
C THR A 70 -49.95 -21.35 0.64
N LEU A 71 -50.35 -20.06 0.63
CA LEU A 71 -51.23 -19.47 1.65
C LEU A 71 -52.21 -18.51 0.99
N SER A 72 -53.48 -18.64 1.33
CA SER A 72 -54.56 -17.73 0.87
C SER A 72 -55.11 -16.90 2.02
N ILE A 73 -55.16 -15.59 1.86
CA ILE A 73 -55.63 -14.63 2.87
C ILE A 73 -56.74 -13.77 2.27
N PRO A 74 -57.95 -13.70 2.89
CA PRO A 74 -59.03 -12.81 2.40
C PRO A 74 -58.69 -11.36 2.71
N ALA A 75 -58.76 -10.47 1.70
CA ALA A 75 -58.73 -9.04 1.84
C ALA A 75 -60.20 -8.52 1.83
N LEU A 76 -60.63 -8.00 2.96
CA LEU A 76 -62.02 -7.52 3.13
C LEU A 76 -62.16 -6.05 2.74
N SER A 77 -63.34 -5.63 2.31
CA SER A 77 -63.65 -4.23 2.07
C SER A 77 -63.55 -3.40 3.35
N CYS A 78 -62.87 -2.30 3.32
CA CYS A 78 -62.79 -1.33 4.40
C CYS A 78 -62.61 0.09 3.83
N ASP A 79 -62.77 1.13 4.67
CA ASP A 79 -62.41 2.50 4.27
C ASP A 79 -60.90 2.60 4.07
N VAL A 80 -60.50 2.84 2.82
CA VAL A 80 -59.09 2.95 2.42
C VAL A 80 -58.58 4.35 2.73
N ARG A 81 -57.44 4.45 3.42
CA ARG A 81 -56.68 5.69 3.59
C ARG A 81 -55.52 5.72 2.62
N ASP A 82 -55.41 6.80 1.85
CA ASP A 82 -54.26 6.99 0.96
C ASP A 82 -52.97 7.07 1.75
N GLY A 83 -51.96 6.29 1.29
CA GLY A 83 -50.64 6.24 1.87
C GLY A 83 -49.57 6.76 0.89
N ILE A 84 -48.42 7.14 1.41
CA ILE A 84 -47.32 7.76 0.64
C ILE A 84 -46.67 6.77 -0.34
N SER A 85 -46.89 5.46 -0.22
CA SER A 85 -46.11 4.42 -0.96
C SER A 85 -46.98 3.45 -1.76
N CYS A 86 -48.21 3.77 -2.08
CA CYS A 86 -49.17 2.83 -2.70
C CYS A 86 -48.79 2.32 -4.10
N PHE A 87 -47.87 2.98 -4.81
CA PHE A 87 -47.51 2.66 -6.21
C PHE A 87 -46.04 2.30 -6.44
N MET A 88 -45.32 1.89 -5.40
CA MET A 88 -43.94 1.42 -5.60
C MET A 88 -43.92 0.04 -6.28
N GLU A 89 -43.32 -0.03 -7.47
CA GLU A 89 -43.12 -1.30 -8.18
C GLU A 89 -42.05 -2.13 -7.48
N ASN A 90 -42.24 -3.46 -7.44
CA ASN A 90 -41.21 -4.40 -7.04
C ASN A 90 -40.20 -4.53 -8.15
N LYS A 91 -38.90 -4.45 -7.83
CA LYS A 91 -37.84 -4.85 -8.76
C LYS A 91 -37.77 -6.37 -8.80
N GLU A 92 -37.69 -6.93 -10.00
CA GLU A 92 -37.33 -8.35 -10.12
C GLU A 92 -35.95 -8.56 -9.45
N SER A 93 -35.88 -9.60 -8.62
CA SER A 93 -34.60 -10.02 -8.08
C SER A 93 -33.75 -10.55 -9.21
N ALA A 94 -32.46 -10.21 -9.20
CA ALA A 94 -31.53 -10.97 -10.02
C ALA A 94 -31.65 -12.47 -9.65
N GLU A 95 -31.72 -13.34 -10.67
CA GLU A 95 -31.63 -14.77 -10.45
C GLU A 95 -30.34 -15.07 -9.66
N ASP A 96 -30.40 -16.00 -8.77
CA ASP A 96 -29.21 -16.52 -8.08
C ASP A 96 -28.39 -17.31 -9.12
N LEU A 97 -27.57 -16.58 -9.88
CA LEU A 97 -26.74 -17.16 -10.94
C LEU A 97 -25.53 -17.93 -10.38
N THR A 98 -25.28 -17.86 -9.07
CA THR A 98 -24.12 -18.50 -8.44
C THR A 98 -24.56 -19.27 -7.19
N ASP A 99 -24.01 -20.47 -7.04
CA ASP A 99 -24.10 -21.26 -5.79
C ASP A 99 -23.09 -20.73 -4.74
N GLU A 100 -22.87 -19.40 -4.69
CA GLU A 100 -21.91 -18.79 -3.77
C GLU A 100 -22.37 -18.97 -2.33
N ILE A 101 -21.43 -19.42 -1.49
CA ILE A 101 -21.62 -19.50 -0.05
C ILE A 101 -20.87 -18.33 0.59
N PRO A 102 -21.58 -17.31 1.09
CA PRO A 102 -20.93 -16.11 1.63
C PRO A 102 -20.19 -16.40 2.94
N VAL A 103 -19.10 -15.66 3.16
CA VAL A 103 -18.43 -15.62 4.46
C VAL A 103 -19.38 -14.99 5.50
N ARG A 104 -19.45 -15.58 6.67
CA ARG A 104 -20.31 -15.13 7.78
C ARG A 104 -19.52 -14.60 8.97
N LYS A 105 -18.32 -15.10 9.16
CA LYS A 105 -17.47 -14.75 10.29
C LYS A 105 -16.02 -15.14 9.97
N ILE A 106 -15.10 -14.34 10.46
CA ILE A 106 -13.69 -14.69 10.59
C ILE A 106 -13.41 -14.84 12.09
N GLU A 107 -12.91 -16.00 12.52
CA GLU A 107 -12.45 -16.24 13.89
C GLU A 107 -10.94 -16.11 13.91
N LEU A 108 -10.43 -15.15 14.70
CA LEU A 108 -9.00 -14.96 14.92
C LEU A 108 -8.59 -15.63 16.22
N THR A 109 -7.48 -16.36 16.17
CA THR A 109 -6.87 -17.00 17.35
C THR A 109 -5.43 -16.53 17.45
N ASN A 110 -5.10 -15.83 18.53
CA ASN A 110 -3.73 -15.47 18.86
C ASN A 110 -3.09 -16.63 19.63
N HIS A 111 -1.89 -17.04 19.23
CA HIS A 111 -1.15 -18.15 19.85
C HIS A 111 -0.12 -17.69 20.89
N GLY A 112 0.00 -16.39 21.12
CA GLY A 112 0.93 -15.81 22.09
C GLY A 112 0.33 -14.65 22.89
N THR A 113 1.10 -13.61 23.12
CA THR A 113 0.69 -12.43 23.87
C THR A 113 0.06 -11.38 22.98
N ASN A 114 -0.84 -10.58 23.55
CA ASN A 114 -1.34 -9.34 22.95
C ASN A 114 -0.52 -8.12 23.39
N HIS A 115 0.42 -8.31 24.29
CA HIS A 115 1.32 -7.27 24.79
C HIS A 115 2.76 -7.67 24.48
N PHE A 116 3.40 -6.91 23.59
CA PHE A 116 4.80 -7.10 23.24
C PHE A 116 5.69 -6.25 24.13
N ASP A 117 6.86 -6.80 24.46
CA ASP A 117 7.93 -6.13 25.20
C ASP A 117 9.30 -6.66 24.73
N GLU A 118 10.38 -6.26 25.36
CA GLU A 118 11.75 -6.73 25.05
C GLU A 118 11.93 -8.25 25.14
N ASN A 119 11.06 -8.97 25.85
CA ASN A 119 11.15 -10.43 26.06
C ASN A 119 10.21 -11.20 25.12
N ALA A 120 9.20 -10.52 24.56
CA ALA A 120 8.19 -11.13 23.69
C ALA A 120 7.90 -10.19 22.50
N THR A 121 8.70 -10.30 21.47
CA THR A 121 8.66 -9.43 20.27
C THR A 121 7.87 -10.01 19.10
N GLU A 122 7.35 -11.24 19.24
CA GLU A 122 6.68 -11.95 18.14
C GLU A 122 5.46 -12.73 18.64
N THR A 123 4.43 -12.78 17.81
CA THR A 123 3.29 -13.70 17.97
C THR A 123 2.72 -14.11 16.63
N THR A 124 1.99 -15.22 16.61
CA THR A 124 1.28 -15.72 15.44
C THR A 124 -0.22 -15.70 15.66
N VAL A 125 -0.96 -15.23 14.68
CA VAL A 125 -2.43 -15.22 14.67
C VAL A 125 -2.92 -16.06 13.50
N THR A 126 -3.85 -16.99 13.76
CA THR A 126 -4.53 -17.77 12.71
C THR A 126 -5.96 -17.28 12.51
N ALA A 127 -6.38 -17.22 11.26
CA ALA A 127 -7.74 -16.87 10.87
C ALA A 127 -8.51 -18.12 10.39
N LYS A 128 -9.72 -18.28 10.87
CA LYS A 128 -10.65 -19.32 10.43
C LYS A 128 -11.91 -18.70 9.84
N ILE A 129 -12.13 -18.96 8.56
CA ILE A 129 -13.33 -18.50 7.85
C ILE A 129 -14.50 -19.44 8.14
N LEU A 130 -15.66 -18.88 8.40
CA LEU A 130 -16.90 -19.60 8.61
C LEU A 130 -18.01 -19.10 7.67
N PRO A 131 -18.78 -20.00 7.04
CA PRO A 131 -18.63 -21.46 7.12
C PRO A 131 -17.39 -21.95 6.37
N ALA A 132 -16.92 -23.17 6.69
CA ALA A 132 -15.68 -23.72 6.11
C ALA A 132 -15.74 -23.95 4.60
N ASP A 133 -16.95 -24.03 4.03
CA ASP A 133 -17.27 -24.18 2.61
C ASP A 133 -17.59 -22.84 1.93
N ALA A 134 -17.24 -21.70 2.53
CA ALA A 134 -17.40 -20.38 1.91
C ALA A 134 -16.68 -20.33 0.56
N THR A 135 -17.33 -19.70 -0.43
CA THR A 135 -16.83 -19.62 -1.81
C THR A 135 -15.57 -18.78 -1.90
N TYR A 136 -15.54 -17.63 -1.22
CA TYR A 136 -14.39 -16.74 -1.15
C TYR A 136 -13.63 -17.01 0.14
N ARG A 137 -12.33 -17.28 0.02
CA ARG A 137 -11.49 -17.68 1.16
C ARG A 137 -10.18 -16.92 1.24
N GLU A 138 -9.98 -15.98 0.33
CA GLU A 138 -8.82 -15.12 0.35
C GLU A 138 -8.97 -14.11 1.48
N ILE A 139 -7.99 -14.06 2.36
CA ILE A 139 -7.91 -13.14 3.49
C ILE A 139 -6.73 -12.21 3.35
N GLU A 140 -6.89 -11.02 3.87
CA GLU A 140 -5.85 -10.02 3.97
C GLU A 140 -5.69 -9.60 5.43
N PHE A 141 -4.44 -9.51 5.90
CA PHE A 141 -4.12 -9.01 7.22
C PHE A 141 -3.47 -7.63 7.11
N LYS A 142 -3.89 -6.71 7.97
CA LYS A 142 -3.31 -5.37 8.11
C LYS A 142 -3.19 -4.99 9.58
N ALA A 143 -2.09 -4.35 9.96
CA ALA A 143 -1.99 -3.69 11.26
C ALA A 143 -2.32 -2.21 11.07
N VAL A 144 -3.28 -1.71 11.84
CA VAL A 144 -3.69 -0.31 11.82
C VAL A 144 -3.64 0.29 13.22
N THR A 145 -3.34 1.58 13.30
CA THR A 145 -3.44 2.35 14.54
C THR A 145 -4.89 2.44 14.99
N LEU A 146 -5.14 2.97 16.18
CA LEU A 146 -6.51 3.21 16.66
C LEU A 146 -7.28 4.20 15.75
N ASP A 147 -6.57 5.05 15.04
CA ASP A 147 -7.14 6.00 14.05
C ASP A 147 -7.35 5.37 12.65
N GLY A 148 -7.04 4.09 12.48
CA GLY A 148 -7.26 3.35 11.23
C GLY A 148 -6.18 3.58 10.16
N VAL A 149 -5.02 4.09 10.52
CA VAL A 149 -3.85 4.28 9.65
C VAL A 149 -2.92 3.08 9.76
N GLU A 150 -2.19 2.71 8.72
CA GLU A 150 -1.21 1.61 8.80
C GLU A 150 -0.21 1.86 9.92
N SER A 151 -0.01 0.87 10.79
CA SER A 151 0.86 1.00 11.96
C SER A 151 2.32 0.74 11.60
N ASN A 152 3.21 1.63 12.03
CA ASN A 152 4.66 1.46 11.90
C ASN A 152 5.26 0.68 13.11
N SER A 153 4.48 0.41 14.15
CA SER A 153 4.95 -0.29 15.35
C SER A 153 5.19 -1.77 15.14
N VAL A 154 4.75 -2.34 14.01
CA VAL A 154 4.86 -3.77 13.72
C VAL A 154 5.09 -4.05 12.24
N LYS A 155 5.70 -5.22 11.97
CA LYS A 155 5.73 -5.86 10.64
C LYS A 155 4.87 -7.10 10.68
N ILE A 156 4.10 -7.35 9.62
CA ILE A 156 3.30 -8.56 9.47
C ILE A 156 3.86 -9.39 8.32
N GLU A 157 4.07 -10.68 8.56
CA GLU A 157 4.38 -11.67 7.53
C GLU A 157 3.23 -12.65 7.45
N THR A 158 2.69 -12.89 6.24
CA THR A 158 1.50 -13.71 6.05
C THR A 158 1.79 -14.98 5.25
N THR A 159 1.23 -16.09 5.70
CA THR A 159 1.29 -17.37 4.99
C THR A 159 -0.09 -18.01 5.04
N GLY A 160 -0.85 -17.88 3.95
CA GLY A 160 -2.23 -18.37 3.86
C GLY A 160 -3.14 -17.72 4.91
N ALA A 161 -3.65 -18.51 5.84
CA ALA A 161 -4.54 -18.05 6.92
C ALA A 161 -3.80 -17.67 8.22
N GLU A 162 -2.49 -17.54 8.17
CA GLU A 162 -1.64 -17.24 9.31
C GLU A 162 -0.91 -15.93 9.11
N ALA A 163 -0.84 -15.11 10.15
CA ALA A 163 -0.07 -13.88 10.22
C ALA A 163 0.91 -13.94 11.38
N THR A 164 2.20 -13.78 11.11
CA THR A 164 3.23 -13.57 12.13
C THR A 164 3.45 -12.08 12.30
N ILE A 165 3.34 -11.61 13.52
CA ILE A 165 3.47 -10.20 13.90
C ILE A 165 4.81 -10.02 14.59
N HIS A 166 5.65 -9.12 14.09
CA HIS A 166 6.92 -8.74 14.69
C HIS A 166 6.83 -7.31 15.20
N ALA A 167 7.06 -7.11 16.49
CA ALA A 167 7.09 -5.79 17.11
C ALA A 167 8.37 -5.03 16.69
N LEU A 168 8.22 -3.78 16.28
CA LEU A 168 9.30 -2.90 15.82
C LEU A 168 9.51 -1.70 16.76
N GLY A 169 8.47 -1.25 17.44
CA GLY A 169 8.52 -0.10 18.34
C GLY A 169 7.23 0.09 19.10
N ASP A 170 7.26 0.97 20.11
CA ASP A 170 6.14 1.23 21.00
C ASP A 170 4.91 1.76 20.27
N GLY A 171 3.73 1.28 20.67
CA GLY A 171 2.45 1.73 20.09
C GLY A 171 1.30 0.77 20.34
N GLU A 172 0.10 1.26 20.10
CA GLU A 172 -1.14 0.46 20.10
C GLU A 172 -1.63 0.27 18.67
N PHE A 173 -2.06 -0.93 18.34
CA PHE A 173 -2.57 -1.25 17.03
C PHE A 173 -3.64 -2.33 17.06
N ARG A 174 -4.41 -2.41 15.98
CA ARG A 174 -5.33 -3.50 15.69
C ARG A 174 -4.82 -4.32 14.53
N LEU A 175 -4.78 -5.63 14.70
CA LEU A 175 -4.64 -6.56 13.58
C LEU A 175 -6.03 -6.75 12.97
N CYS A 176 -6.26 -6.24 11.79
CA CYS A 176 -7.48 -6.44 11.01
C CYS A 176 -7.27 -7.58 10.03
N CYS A 177 -8.20 -8.52 10.00
CA CYS A 177 -8.26 -9.58 9.00
C CYS A 177 -9.56 -9.44 8.20
N SER A 178 -9.47 -9.22 6.92
CA SER A 178 -10.61 -9.07 6.03
C SER A 178 -10.72 -10.21 5.02
N CYS A 179 -11.93 -10.49 4.56
CA CYS A 179 -12.22 -11.49 3.54
C CYS A 179 -13.35 -10.98 2.65
N LYS A 180 -13.21 -11.14 1.33
CA LYS A 180 -14.30 -10.90 0.38
C LYS A 180 -15.48 -11.80 0.69
N ASN A 181 -16.68 -11.26 0.62
CA ASN A 181 -17.91 -11.98 0.93
C ASN A 181 -18.68 -12.43 -0.32
N GLY A 182 -18.39 -11.83 -1.47
CA GLY A 182 -19.03 -12.11 -2.75
C GLY A 182 -18.60 -11.07 -3.79
N ARG A 183 -19.11 -11.18 -5.01
CA ARG A 183 -18.86 -10.18 -6.05
C ARG A 183 -19.60 -8.89 -5.68
N ASP A 184 -18.90 -7.77 -5.66
CA ASP A 184 -19.40 -6.42 -5.38
C ASP A 184 -20.11 -6.29 -4.00
N VAL A 185 -19.69 -7.10 -3.03
CA VAL A 185 -20.23 -7.19 -1.68
C VAL A 185 -19.18 -6.70 -0.69
N MET A 186 -19.62 -6.08 0.42
CA MET A 186 -18.72 -5.62 1.47
C MET A 186 -17.95 -6.78 2.12
N GLU A 187 -16.70 -6.54 2.41
CA GLU A 187 -15.82 -7.50 3.07
C GLU A 187 -16.28 -7.77 4.50
N VAL A 188 -16.06 -9.01 4.95
CA VAL A 188 -16.21 -9.36 6.37
C VAL A 188 -14.87 -9.14 7.05
N MET A 189 -14.86 -8.43 8.17
CA MET A 189 -13.64 -8.11 8.91
C MET A 189 -13.72 -8.61 10.35
N SER A 190 -12.58 -8.97 10.91
CA SER A 190 -12.39 -9.29 12.32
C SER A 190 -11.11 -8.64 12.83
N GLU A 191 -11.09 -8.21 14.09
CA GLU A 191 -9.99 -7.45 14.68
C GLU A 191 -9.51 -8.06 15.98
N LEU A 192 -8.20 -7.90 16.27
CA LEU A 192 -7.58 -8.13 17.58
C LEU A 192 -6.75 -6.91 17.96
N GLU A 193 -6.83 -6.50 19.21
CA GLU A 193 -6.06 -5.37 19.75
C GLU A 193 -4.75 -5.84 20.37
N PHE A 194 -3.69 -5.07 20.12
CA PHE A 194 -2.34 -5.33 20.59
C PHE A 194 -1.69 -4.04 21.08
N CYS A 195 -0.70 -4.16 21.94
CA CYS A 195 0.17 -3.06 22.32
C CYS A 195 1.65 -3.51 22.38
N VAL A 196 2.54 -2.57 22.13
CA VAL A 196 3.99 -2.73 22.22
C VAL A 196 4.52 -1.71 23.20
N THR A 197 5.38 -2.11 24.11
CA THR A 197 6.01 -1.21 25.10
C THR A 197 7.46 -1.61 25.37
N GLY A 198 8.34 -0.62 25.51
CA GLY A 198 9.73 -0.82 25.91
C GLY A 198 10.71 -1.07 24.76
N LEU A 199 10.25 -1.04 23.51
CA LEU A 199 11.12 -1.15 22.33
C LEU A 199 11.60 0.21 21.80
N GLY A 200 11.05 1.32 22.32
CA GLY A 200 11.31 2.65 21.82
C GLY A 200 10.48 3.04 20.60
N GLU A 201 10.73 4.21 20.02
CA GLU A 201 9.97 4.70 18.86
C GLU A 201 10.30 3.88 17.59
N ALA A 202 9.27 3.45 16.88
CA ALA A 202 9.40 2.79 15.58
C ALA A 202 9.96 3.75 14.52
N THR A 203 10.69 3.19 13.55
CA THR A 203 11.13 3.95 12.39
C THR A 203 10.02 4.07 11.36
N LEU A 204 9.93 5.22 10.69
CA LEU A 204 9.03 5.46 9.56
C LEU A 204 9.71 5.00 8.27
N ASN A 205 9.01 4.22 7.45
CA ASN A 205 9.52 3.75 6.17
C ASN A 205 9.11 4.71 5.03
N PRO A 206 10.02 5.53 4.48
CA PRO A 206 9.68 6.49 3.43
C PRO A 206 9.41 5.84 2.06
N TYR A 207 9.70 4.56 1.87
CA TYR A 207 9.37 3.83 0.64
C TYR A 207 7.92 3.32 0.61
N LYS A 208 7.17 3.62 1.67
CA LYS A 208 5.73 3.60 1.74
C LYS A 208 5.26 5.02 2.05
N MET A 209 3.94 5.24 2.06
CA MET A 209 3.39 6.51 2.52
C MET A 209 3.69 6.69 4.01
N VAL A 210 4.55 7.66 4.36
CA VAL A 210 4.63 8.22 5.70
C VAL A 210 3.45 9.15 5.84
N ASN A 211 2.46 8.76 6.63
CA ASN A 211 1.20 9.48 6.71
C ASN A 211 1.37 10.84 7.37
N GLY A 212 0.59 11.81 6.96
CA GLY A 212 0.65 13.16 7.54
C GLY A 212 0.45 13.16 9.05
N ILE A 213 -0.38 12.26 9.59
CA ILE A 213 -0.64 12.16 11.04
C ILE A 213 0.56 11.57 11.84
N ASP A 214 1.52 10.93 11.18
CA ASP A 214 2.72 10.38 11.82
C ASP A 214 3.76 11.47 12.20
N TYR A 215 3.39 12.76 12.05
CA TYR A 215 4.26 13.85 12.48
C TYR A 215 4.54 13.78 13.99
N LYS A 216 5.80 14.07 14.38
CA LYS A 216 6.21 14.16 15.79
C LYS A 216 5.81 15.49 16.41
N ASP A 217 5.93 16.57 15.62
CA ASP A 217 5.62 17.93 16.06
C ASP A 217 5.11 18.79 14.91
N CYS A 218 4.19 19.69 15.22
CA CYS A 218 3.62 20.63 14.26
C CYS A 218 3.51 22.01 14.90
N THR A 219 3.89 23.06 14.15
CA THR A 219 3.86 24.43 14.68
C THR A 219 2.45 25.00 14.87
N ASN A 220 1.45 24.43 14.20
CA ASN A 220 0.05 24.84 14.31
C ASN A 220 -0.86 23.66 14.66
N GLU A 221 -2.09 23.94 15.10
CA GLU A 221 -3.07 22.89 15.36
C GLU A 221 -3.37 22.10 14.08
N ALA A 222 -3.15 20.80 14.16
CA ALA A 222 -3.36 19.86 13.07
C ALA A 222 -4.30 18.73 13.51
N LYS A 223 -5.18 18.27 12.62
CA LYS A 223 -6.18 17.23 12.90
C LYS A 223 -6.12 16.15 11.85
N LEU A 224 -6.46 14.92 12.25
CA LEU A 224 -6.59 13.81 11.32
C LEU A 224 -7.53 14.16 10.16
N SER A 225 -7.09 13.87 8.95
CA SER A 225 -7.82 14.01 7.70
C SER A 225 -8.08 12.64 7.07
N PHE A 226 -8.63 12.59 5.86
CA PHE A 226 -8.84 11.33 5.15
C PHE A 226 -7.50 10.68 4.72
N GLN A 227 -7.50 9.35 4.56
CA GLN A 227 -6.34 8.56 4.11
C GLN A 227 -5.05 8.80 4.93
N GLY A 228 -5.15 8.92 6.24
CA GLY A 228 -3.99 9.12 7.13
C GLY A 228 -3.34 10.50 7.03
N GLY A 229 -3.91 11.41 6.27
CA GLY A 229 -3.43 12.78 6.16
C GLY A 229 -3.73 13.62 7.39
N VAL A 230 -3.14 14.80 7.44
CA VAL A 230 -3.36 15.79 8.48
C VAL A 230 -3.84 17.09 7.85
N TYR A 231 -4.88 17.67 8.45
CA TYR A 231 -5.44 18.91 7.96
C TYR A 231 -5.19 20.06 8.93
N ILE A 232 -4.86 21.24 8.38
CA ILE A 232 -4.66 22.46 9.12
C ILE A 232 -5.61 23.57 8.64
N THR A 233 -6.01 24.45 9.57
CA THR A 233 -6.83 25.64 9.29
C THR A 233 -6.05 26.94 9.37
N ALA A 234 -4.81 26.88 9.86
CA ALA A 234 -3.94 28.06 9.94
C ALA A 234 -3.57 28.56 8.54
N GLU A 235 -3.71 29.89 8.35
CA GLU A 235 -3.34 30.60 7.12
C GLU A 235 -1.96 31.25 7.29
N GLU A 236 -1.03 30.47 7.83
CA GLU A 236 0.34 30.94 8.12
C GLU A 236 1.34 29.78 7.98
N ARG A 237 2.62 30.11 8.03
CA ARG A 237 3.70 29.13 7.96
C ARG A 237 3.47 28.00 8.94
N THR A 238 3.40 26.78 8.44
CA THR A 238 3.20 25.55 9.21
C THR A 238 4.30 24.56 8.90
N ARG A 239 5.00 24.08 9.93
CA ARG A 239 5.98 23.01 9.85
C ARG A 239 5.38 21.72 10.39
N PHE A 240 5.60 20.63 9.66
CA PHE A 240 5.42 19.24 10.12
C PHE A 240 6.80 18.61 10.25
N LEU A 241 7.15 18.11 11.43
CA LEU A 241 8.39 17.38 11.69
C LEU A 241 8.10 15.89 11.79
N PHE A 242 8.78 15.11 10.97
CA PHE A 242 8.79 13.65 10.99
C PHE A 242 10.16 13.21 11.49
N GLU A 243 10.20 12.47 12.59
CA GLU A 243 11.43 11.92 13.17
C GLU A 243 11.56 10.44 12.84
N ASN A 244 12.77 9.89 12.99
CA ASN A 244 13.05 8.47 12.80
C ASN A 244 12.65 7.92 11.41
N VAL A 245 12.82 8.70 10.34
CA VAL A 245 12.58 8.25 8.97
C VAL A 245 13.79 7.47 8.47
N ASP A 246 13.61 6.17 8.21
CA ASP A 246 14.70 5.29 7.78
C ASP A 246 14.79 5.19 6.26
N PHE A 247 15.72 5.93 5.67
CA PHE A 247 16.01 5.89 4.23
C PHE A 247 16.90 4.70 3.82
N GLY A 248 17.32 3.87 4.78
CA GLY A 248 18.23 2.75 4.53
C GLY A 248 19.62 3.16 4.07
N GLU A 249 20.41 2.18 3.67
CA GLU A 249 21.81 2.39 3.27
C GLU A 249 21.93 3.13 1.92
N TYR A 250 21.07 2.78 0.96
CA TYR A 250 21.11 3.37 -0.39
C TYR A 250 20.51 4.78 -0.44
N GLY A 251 19.39 5.00 0.26
CA GLY A 251 18.74 6.29 0.37
C GLY A 251 17.90 6.71 -0.84
N SER A 252 17.42 7.97 -0.81
CA SER A 252 16.64 8.58 -1.88
C SER A 252 17.10 10.01 -2.17
N ASP A 253 17.03 10.40 -3.45
CA ASP A 253 17.25 11.76 -3.96
C ASP A 253 15.97 12.40 -4.55
N GLU A 254 14.81 11.77 -4.28
CA GLU A 254 13.49 12.22 -4.71
C GLU A 254 12.48 12.04 -3.58
N ILE A 255 11.59 13.00 -3.40
CA ILE A 255 10.50 12.95 -2.44
C ILE A 255 9.18 13.38 -3.09
N HIS A 256 8.12 12.60 -2.86
CA HIS A 256 6.77 12.83 -3.33
C HIS A 256 5.92 13.38 -2.18
N ILE A 257 5.23 14.48 -2.39
CA ILE A 257 4.41 15.12 -1.35
C ILE A 257 3.00 15.35 -1.88
N PRO A 258 2.04 14.48 -1.53
CA PRO A 258 0.62 14.67 -1.85
C PRO A 258 -0.04 15.66 -0.90
N ILE A 259 -0.62 16.74 -1.45
CA ILE A 259 -1.38 17.75 -0.70
C ILE A 259 -2.78 17.88 -1.29
N PHE A 260 -3.74 18.13 -0.45
CA PHE A 260 -5.06 18.61 -0.83
C PHE A 260 -5.17 20.10 -0.54
N SER A 261 -5.13 20.91 -1.58
CA SER A 261 -5.28 22.38 -1.52
C SER A 261 -6.01 22.90 -2.76
N PHE A 262 -6.74 23.98 -2.60
CA PHE A 262 -7.38 24.71 -3.70
C PHE A 262 -6.55 25.91 -4.18
N GLU A 263 -5.36 26.11 -3.63
CA GLU A 263 -4.42 27.13 -4.09
C GLU A 263 -3.81 26.75 -5.44
N ASP A 264 -3.60 27.75 -6.30
CA ASP A 264 -2.94 27.54 -7.59
C ASP A 264 -1.42 27.35 -7.40
N GLU A 265 -0.84 28.00 -6.39
CA GLU A 265 0.54 27.88 -5.98
C GLU A 265 0.63 27.98 -4.45
N LEU A 266 1.39 27.07 -3.83
CA LEU A 266 1.63 27.04 -2.40
C LEU A 266 3.14 26.94 -2.16
N PRO A 267 3.78 27.93 -1.49
CA PRO A 267 5.19 27.82 -1.15
C PRO A 267 5.43 26.65 -0.22
N ILE A 268 6.46 25.86 -0.53
CA ILE A 268 6.85 24.68 0.24
C ILE A 268 8.37 24.64 0.45
N GLU A 269 8.79 24.18 1.60
CA GLU A 269 10.19 23.89 1.90
C GLU A 269 10.32 22.46 2.44
N ILE A 270 11.41 21.79 2.06
CA ILE A 270 11.77 20.46 2.54
C ILE A 270 13.12 20.60 3.24
N TRP A 271 13.19 20.13 4.46
CA TRP A 271 14.38 20.26 5.30
C TRP A 271 14.83 18.88 5.80
N LEU A 272 16.12 18.66 5.79
CA LEU A 272 16.76 17.59 6.55
C LEU A 272 16.94 18.09 7.99
N GLY A 273 16.35 17.40 8.96
CA GLY A 273 16.29 17.84 10.35
C GLY A 273 15.12 18.79 10.65
N ASP A 274 15.16 19.37 11.85
CA ASP A 274 14.14 20.32 12.33
C ASP A 274 14.40 21.73 11.78
N SER A 275 13.49 22.25 10.96
CA SER A 275 13.59 23.58 10.36
C SER A 275 13.51 24.73 11.36
N GLU A 276 13.12 24.48 12.61
CA GLU A 276 13.08 25.46 13.69
C GLU A 276 14.39 25.52 14.49
N LYS A 277 15.32 24.61 14.22
CA LYS A 277 16.62 24.51 14.93
C LYS A 277 17.77 24.62 13.92
N ASP A 278 18.47 23.54 13.72
CA ASP A 278 19.71 23.44 12.95
C ASP A 278 19.54 22.61 11.65
N GLY A 279 18.30 22.41 11.22
CA GLY A 279 17.99 21.70 9.99
C GLY A 279 18.58 22.35 8.75
N LYS A 280 18.91 21.54 7.75
CA LYS A 280 19.42 21.97 6.45
C LYS A 280 18.26 22.04 5.45
N CYS A 281 18.01 23.22 4.88
CA CYS A 281 17.03 23.37 3.81
C CYS A 281 17.54 22.68 2.54
N LEU A 282 16.83 21.67 2.06
CA LEU A 282 17.13 20.93 0.84
C LEU A 282 16.42 21.52 -0.37
N VAL A 283 15.14 21.86 -0.21
CA VAL A 283 14.30 22.39 -1.29
C VAL A 283 13.54 23.61 -0.80
N LYS A 284 13.51 24.65 -1.65
CA LYS A 284 12.62 25.80 -1.56
C LYS A 284 11.95 25.96 -2.90
N ASP A 285 10.66 25.65 -2.98
CA ASP A 285 9.93 25.62 -4.23
C ASP A 285 8.45 25.90 -4.00
N LYS A 286 7.62 25.69 -5.00
CA LYS A 286 6.18 25.82 -4.99
C LYS A 286 5.52 24.47 -5.26
N TYR A 287 4.48 24.18 -4.48
CA TYR A 287 3.54 23.14 -4.82
C TYR A 287 2.50 23.73 -5.80
N GLN A 288 2.31 23.09 -6.95
CA GLN A 288 1.50 23.62 -8.07
C GLN A 288 0.37 22.66 -8.54
N ALA A 289 0.12 21.60 -7.79
CA ALA A 289 -0.89 20.59 -8.14
C ALA A 289 -2.22 20.87 -7.43
N LYS A 290 -3.02 21.82 -7.96
CA LYS A 290 -4.33 22.18 -7.40
C LYS A 290 -5.26 20.97 -7.34
N SER A 291 -5.81 20.70 -6.17
CA SER A 291 -6.76 19.63 -5.94
C SER A 291 -8.14 19.96 -6.52
N TRP A 292 -8.82 18.91 -7.00
CA TRP A 292 -10.23 18.95 -7.38
C TRP A 292 -10.95 17.76 -6.77
N TYR A 293 -12.14 17.95 -6.25
CA TYR A 293 -12.83 16.99 -5.38
C TYR A 293 -11.98 16.60 -4.16
N ASN A 294 -12.23 15.46 -3.53
CA ASN A 294 -11.52 14.95 -2.35
C ASN A 294 -10.32 14.06 -2.75
N HIS A 295 -9.46 14.57 -3.64
CA HIS A 295 -8.26 13.86 -4.07
C HIS A 295 -7.02 14.65 -3.74
N TYR A 296 -6.07 13.99 -3.08
CA TYR A 296 -4.71 14.51 -2.97
C TYR A 296 -4.07 14.55 -4.36
N GLN A 297 -3.33 15.60 -4.61
CA GLN A 297 -2.48 15.71 -5.79
C GLN A 297 -1.04 15.74 -5.32
N GLU A 298 -0.12 15.20 -6.09
CA GLU A 298 1.28 15.16 -5.68
C GLU A 298 2.15 16.05 -6.52
N ASN A 299 3.20 16.61 -5.89
CA ASN A 299 4.38 17.12 -6.56
C ASN A 299 5.59 16.28 -6.16
N VAL A 300 6.52 16.16 -7.10
CA VAL A 300 7.79 15.46 -6.92
C VAL A 300 8.89 16.48 -6.83
N TYR A 301 9.76 16.32 -5.83
CA TYR A 301 10.90 17.21 -5.61
C TYR A 301 12.19 16.41 -5.67
N THR A 302 13.11 16.83 -6.54
CA THR A 302 14.48 16.29 -6.59
C THR A 302 15.29 16.96 -5.48
N LEU A 303 15.97 16.14 -4.68
CA LEU A 303 16.82 16.60 -3.59
C LEU A 303 18.23 16.87 -4.09
N PRO A 304 18.92 17.90 -3.56
CA PRO A 304 20.27 18.27 -4.00
C PRO A 304 21.34 17.25 -3.60
N GLU A 305 21.01 16.38 -2.65
CA GLU A 305 21.84 15.27 -2.17
C GLU A 305 20.96 14.09 -1.78
N ARG A 306 21.49 12.89 -1.85
CA ARG A 306 20.81 11.66 -1.45
C ARG A 306 20.76 11.56 0.08
N ILE A 307 19.55 11.45 0.64
CA ILE A 307 19.33 11.24 2.07
C ILE A 307 19.47 9.75 2.37
N ARG A 308 20.23 9.40 3.41
CA ARG A 308 20.51 8.02 3.82
C ARG A 308 20.37 7.83 5.32
N GLY A 309 20.17 6.57 5.72
CA GLY A 309 20.05 6.18 7.12
C GLY A 309 18.81 6.77 7.78
N VAL A 310 18.79 6.74 9.11
CA VAL A 310 17.68 7.28 9.89
C VAL A 310 17.85 8.79 10.05
N GLN A 311 16.86 9.55 9.58
CA GLN A 311 16.89 11.01 9.54
C GLN A 311 15.58 11.60 10.03
N SER A 312 15.59 12.91 10.33
CA SER A 312 14.38 13.69 10.50
C SER A 312 14.11 14.53 9.26
N ILE A 313 12.85 14.68 8.88
CA ILE A 313 12.40 15.49 7.75
C ILE A 313 11.39 16.52 8.24
N SER A 314 11.59 17.79 7.88
CA SER A 314 10.56 18.81 8.06
C SER A 314 9.97 19.20 6.72
N ILE A 315 8.63 19.19 6.63
CA ILE A 315 7.87 19.77 5.54
C ILE A 315 7.26 21.06 6.03
N VAL A 316 7.59 22.17 5.38
CA VAL A 316 7.11 23.50 5.74
C VAL A 316 6.26 24.05 4.61
N VAL A 317 5.03 24.43 4.91
CA VAL A 317 4.06 24.97 3.97
C VAL A 317 3.62 26.37 4.40
N TYR A 318 3.23 27.20 3.44
CA TYR A 318 2.75 28.57 3.67
C TYR A 318 1.35 28.76 3.06
N PRO A 319 0.31 28.14 3.65
CA PRO A 319 -1.03 28.19 3.08
C PRO A 319 -1.67 29.58 3.29
N SER A 320 -2.48 30.00 2.32
CA SER A 320 -3.40 31.11 2.45
C SER A 320 -4.85 30.67 2.66
N ILE A 321 -5.10 29.39 2.56
CA ILE A 321 -6.39 28.73 2.87
C ILE A 321 -6.11 27.36 3.53
N LYS A 322 -7.15 26.74 4.03
CA LYS A 322 -7.07 25.37 4.59
C LYS A 322 -6.41 24.41 3.62
N LEU A 323 -5.53 23.57 4.12
CA LEU A 323 -4.94 22.48 3.37
C LEU A 323 -4.93 21.17 4.18
N SER A 324 -4.77 20.05 3.48
CA SER A 324 -4.47 18.76 4.09
C SER A 324 -3.20 18.19 3.46
N LEU A 325 -2.23 17.81 4.29
CA LEU A 325 -1.03 17.08 3.90
C LEU A 325 -1.31 15.58 4.08
N GLN A 326 -1.29 14.80 3.00
CA GLN A 326 -1.42 13.33 3.12
C GLN A 326 -0.20 12.74 3.81
N GLY A 327 0.96 13.29 3.56
CA GLY A 327 2.26 12.85 4.05
C GLY A 327 3.30 12.98 2.96
N PHE A 328 4.24 12.05 2.94
CA PHE A 328 5.24 11.97 1.88
C PHE A 328 5.68 10.51 1.66
N TYR A 329 6.27 10.26 0.51
CA TYR A 329 6.94 9.00 0.23
C TYR A 329 8.07 9.19 -0.78
N CYS A 330 8.96 8.20 -0.84
CA CYS A 330 10.03 8.11 -1.82
C CYS A 330 9.80 6.87 -2.67
N LYS A 331 10.15 6.90 -3.94
CA LYS A 331 10.16 5.67 -4.73
C LYS A 331 11.32 4.79 -4.31
N THR A 332 11.08 3.51 -4.21
CA THR A 332 12.15 2.52 -4.08
C THR A 332 12.84 2.45 -5.46
N LEU A 333 13.92 3.18 -5.61
CA LEU A 333 14.80 2.99 -6.75
C LEU A 333 15.65 1.76 -6.44
N SER A 334 15.68 0.78 -7.35
CA SER A 334 16.71 -0.25 -7.28
C SER A 334 18.08 0.44 -7.37
N LYS A 335 19.00 0.11 -6.47
CA LYS A 335 20.41 0.56 -6.52
C LYS A 335 20.97 0.39 -7.94
N ALA A 336 20.54 -0.66 -8.62
CA ALA A 336 20.97 -0.98 -9.96
C ALA A 336 20.74 0.12 -11.01
N TYR A 337 19.61 0.83 -10.92
CA TYR A 337 19.25 1.89 -11.87
C TYR A 337 19.53 3.30 -11.37
N GLY A 338 20.02 3.45 -10.16
CA GLY A 338 20.45 4.72 -9.62
C GLY A 338 21.88 5.07 -10.05
N LYS A 339 22.25 6.36 -9.87
CA LYS A 339 23.65 6.78 -9.97
C LYS A 339 24.41 6.23 -8.77
N VAL A 340 25.38 5.34 -9.01
CA VAL A 340 26.19 4.69 -8.00
C VAL A 340 27.63 5.19 -8.12
N TYR A 341 28.14 5.80 -7.05
CA TYR A 341 29.52 6.29 -7.03
C TYR A 341 30.51 5.13 -6.82
N ALA A 342 31.70 5.22 -7.43
CA ALA A 342 32.72 4.19 -7.31
C ALA A 342 33.12 3.90 -5.86
N ILE A 343 33.07 4.91 -5.00
CA ILE A 343 33.34 4.81 -3.57
C ILE A 343 32.26 3.99 -2.80
N GLU A 344 31.07 3.80 -3.37
CA GLU A 344 29.98 3.01 -2.79
C GLU A 344 30.14 1.50 -3.04
N ASN A 345 31.33 1.06 -3.45
CA ASN A 345 31.64 -0.35 -3.59
C ASN A 345 31.58 -1.07 -2.24
N ASN A 346 31.10 -2.30 -2.23
CA ASN A 346 31.08 -3.16 -1.03
C ASN A 346 32.45 -3.71 -0.72
N THR A 347 33.23 -4.05 -1.76
CA THR A 347 34.61 -4.47 -1.63
C THR A 347 35.45 -3.94 -2.80
N ILE A 348 36.71 -3.60 -2.51
CA ILE A 348 37.71 -3.30 -3.50
C ILE A 348 38.95 -4.14 -3.23
N SER A 349 39.52 -4.73 -4.27
CA SER A 349 40.70 -5.55 -4.18
C SER A 349 41.61 -5.32 -5.39
N GLY A 350 42.92 -5.51 -5.25
CA GLY A 350 43.90 -5.40 -6.33
C GLY A 350 45.17 -4.73 -5.89
N ASP A 351 46.06 -4.52 -6.88
CA ASP A 351 47.46 -4.14 -6.61
C ASP A 351 47.67 -2.64 -6.45
N MET A 352 46.84 -1.80 -7.10
CA MET A 352 47.04 -0.36 -7.09
C MET A 352 45.70 0.41 -7.27
N PHE A 353 45.36 1.21 -6.30
CA PHE A 353 44.25 2.18 -6.34
C PHE A 353 44.39 3.19 -5.20
N THR A 354 43.73 4.35 -5.33
CA THR A 354 43.66 5.38 -4.29
C THR A 354 42.18 5.72 -4.04
N VAL A 355 41.73 5.59 -2.79
CA VAL A 355 40.37 5.93 -2.38
C VAL A 355 40.34 7.38 -1.92
N LEU A 356 39.58 8.22 -2.59
CA LEU A 356 39.31 9.62 -2.22
C LEU A 356 37.91 9.78 -1.63
N GLU A 357 37.56 10.97 -1.19
CA GLU A 357 36.27 11.24 -0.54
C GLU A 357 35.03 10.91 -1.43
N LYS A 358 35.15 11.08 -2.75
CA LYS A 358 34.03 10.91 -3.70
C LYS A 358 34.32 9.98 -4.86
N GLN A 359 35.55 9.55 -5.06
CA GLN A 359 35.97 8.80 -6.23
C GLN A 359 37.14 7.87 -5.92
N ILE A 360 37.39 6.89 -6.80
CA ILE A 360 38.54 6.02 -6.72
C ILE A 360 39.45 6.32 -7.90
N THR A 361 40.72 6.67 -7.62
CA THR A 361 41.69 7.10 -8.61
C THR A 361 42.89 6.17 -8.68
N ASP A 362 43.75 6.35 -9.68
CA ASP A 362 44.96 5.56 -9.91
C ASP A 362 44.67 4.05 -9.99
N ILE A 363 43.47 3.66 -10.46
CA ILE A 363 43.12 2.27 -10.63
C ILE A 363 44.07 1.62 -11.65
N GLY A 364 44.88 0.69 -11.18
CA GLY A 364 45.88 0.02 -11.95
C GLY A 364 45.54 -1.44 -12.28
N ASN A 365 46.57 -2.30 -12.20
CA ASN A 365 46.43 -3.69 -12.59
C ASN A 365 45.56 -4.51 -11.62
N ASN A 366 44.75 -5.42 -12.18
CA ASN A 366 44.00 -6.42 -11.42
C ASN A 366 43.13 -5.87 -10.29
N VAL A 367 42.58 -4.67 -10.46
CA VAL A 367 41.68 -4.07 -9.48
C VAL A 367 40.26 -4.50 -9.78
N THR A 368 39.55 -4.93 -8.77
CA THR A 368 38.12 -5.27 -8.82
C THR A 368 37.36 -4.47 -7.80
N LEU A 369 36.31 -3.78 -8.26
CA LEU A 369 35.30 -3.14 -7.41
C LEU A 369 34.04 -4.00 -7.48
N GLU A 370 33.50 -4.39 -6.34
CA GLU A 370 32.28 -5.17 -6.23
C GLU A 370 31.14 -4.31 -5.66
N PHE A 371 29.97 -4.38 -6.29
CA PHE A 371 28.73 -3.71 -5.89
C PHE A 371 27.65 -4.77 -5.68
N GLU A 372 27.20 -4.94 -4.44
CA GLU A 372 26.17 -5.89 -4.06
C GLU A 372 24.77 -5.25 -4.14
N HIS A 373 23.74 -6.07 -3.96
CA HIS A 373 22.34 -5.67 -3.92
C HIS A 373 21.85 -4.98 -5.21
N MET A 374 22.29 -5.49 -6.36
CA MET A 374 21.90 -5.01 -7.68
C MET A 374 20.71 -5.80 -8.19
N ASP A 375 19.52 -5.20 -8.14
CA ASP A 375 18.28 -5.78 -8.67
C ASP A 375 17.94 -5.17 -10.03
N PHE A 376 18.05 -5.96 -11.08
CA PHE A 376 17.77 -5.54 -12.45
C PHE A 376 16.35 -5.89 -12.91
N GLY A 377 15.55 -6.56 -12.09
CA GLY A 377 14.21 -7.02 -12.46
C GLY A 377 14.21 -8.05 -13.58
N GLU A 378 13.09 -8.23 -14.26
CA GLU A 378 12.91 -9.24 -15.30
C GLU A 378 13.49 -8.82 -16.66
N GLU A 379 13.38 -7.55 -17.04
CA GLU A 379 13.78 -7.04 -18.35
C GLU A 379 15.28 -6.69 -18.42
N GLY A 380 15.84 -6.17 -17.33
CA GLY A 380 17.25 -5.77 -17.24
C GLY A 380 17.57 -4.46 -17.97
N PRO A 381 18.80 -3.95 -17.86
CA PRO A 381 19.24 -2.73 -18.53
C PRO A 381 19.64 -2.98 -19.98
N SER A 382 19.48 -1.93 -20.79
CA SER A 382 19.95 -1.89 -22.20
C SER A 382 21.32 -1.22 -22.34
N LYS A 383 21.70 -0.38 -21.38
CA LYS A 383 22.94 0.39 -21.41
C LYS A 383 23.47 0.72 -20.00
N ILE A 384 24.76 1.04 -19.97
CA ILE A 384 25.43 1.57 -18.78
C ILE A 384 26.20 2.83 -19.15
N THR A 385 26.07 3.88 -18.36
CA THR A 385 26.89 5.09 -18.45
C THR A 385 27.93 5.03 -17.34
N ILE A 386 29.20 5.26 -17.70
CA ILE A 386 30.35 5.30 -16.78
C ILE A 386 30.96 6.70 -16.85
N CYS A 387 31.13 7.33 -15.70
CA CYS A 387 31.86 8.58 -15.54
C CYS A 387 33.27 8.27 -15.00
N GLY A 388 34.29 8.69 -15.74
CA GLY A 388 35.68 8.45 -15.36
C GLY A 388 36.67 9.21 -16.20
N HIS A 389 37.95 9.09 -15.86
CA HIS A 389 39.08 9.67 -16.59
C HIS A 389 40.08 8.59 -16.96
N SER A 390 40.57 8.63 -18.20
CA SER A 390 41.57 7.68 -18.72
C SER A 390 42.77 8.41 -19.29
N PRO A 391 43.95 8.35 -18.67
CA PRO A 391 45.17 8.95 -19.21
C PRO A 391 45.79 8.14 -20.34
N ILE A 392 45.32 6.92 -20.62
CA ILE A 392 45.82 6.02 -21.68
C ILE A 392 44.80 5.90 -22.83
N PRO A 393 45.25 5.53 -24.05
CA PRO A 393 44.40 5.49 -25.24
C PRO A 393 43.11 4.70 -25.08
N VAL A 394 43.18 3.53 -24.41
CA VAL A 394 42.02 2.68 -24.12
C VAL A 394 42.18 1.98 -22.80
N ASN A 395 41.21 2.05 -21.92
CA ASN A 395 41.04 1.15 -20.77
C ASN A 395 39.93 0.13 -21.08
N THR A 396 40.23 -1.14 -20.97
CA THR A 396 39.26 -2.23 -21.05
C THR A 396 38.77 -2.56 -19.65
N ILE A 397 37.49 -2.32 -19.40
CA ILE A 397 36.83 -2.59 -18.14
C ILE A 397 35.89 -3.77 -18.34
N HIS A 398 36.06 -4.85 -17.59
CA HIS A 398 35.12 -5.94 -17.58
C HIS A 398 34.00 -5.63 -16.56
N ILE A 399 32.76 -5.70 -17.00
CA ILE A 399 31.59 -5.51 -16.17
C ILE A 399 30.92 -6.88 -16.05
N ARG A 400 31.04 -7.51 -14.88
CA ARG A 400 30.50 -8.84 -14.63
C ARG A 400 29.34 -8.78 -13.68
N PHE A 401 28.25 -9.44 -14.06
CA PHE A 401 27.10 -9.66 -13.21
C PHE A 401 27.07 -11.12 -12.75
N PHE A 402 26.92 -11.30 -11.44
CA PHE A 402 26.74 -12.59 -10.77
C PHE A 402 25.33 -12.61 -10.17
N ALA A 403 24.41 -13.30 -10.84
CA ALA A 403 23.05 -13.44 -10.36
C ALA A 403 22.97 -14.48 -9.22
N GLU A 404 22.03 -14.32 -8.31
CA GLU A 404 21.79 -15.28 -7.21
C GLU A 404 21.41 -16.69 -7.72
N ASP A 405 20.83 -16.81 -8.91
CA ASP A 405 20.50 -18.09 -9.55
C ASP A 405 21.74 -18.82 -10.16
N GLY A 406 22.92 -18.24 -10.00
CA GLY A 406 24.20 -18.80 -10.45
C GLY A 406 24.59 -18.43 -11.88
N ARG A 407 23.83 -17.61 -12.60
CA ARG A 407 24.23 -17.06 -13.90
C ARG A 407 25.37 -16.08 -13.74
N GLU A 408 26.33 -16.14 -14.66
CA GLU A 408 27.42 -15.16 -14.79
C GLU A 408 27.40 -14.55 -16.19
N ILE A 409 27.38 -13.23 -16.28
CA ILE A 409 27.37 -12.49 -17.55
C ILE A 409 28.48 -11.46 -17.51
N ASN A 410 29.25 -11.36 -18.59
CA ASN A 410 30.38 -10.45 -18.71
C ASN A 410 30.24 -9.57 -19.95
N HIS A 411 30.37 -8.27 -19.75
CA HIS A 411 30.49 -7.27 -20.81
C HIS A 411 31.86 -6.59 -20.72
N MET A 412 32.32 -6.03 -21.84
CA MET A 412 33.57 -5.25 -21.91
C MET A 412 33.24 -3.83 -22.35
N ALA A 413 33.67 -2.86 -21.58
CA ALA A 413 33.61 -1.45 -21.92
C ALA A 413 35.02 -0.96 -22.28
N GLU A 414 35.18 -0.43 -23.49
CA GLU A 414 36.42 0.19 -23.93
C GLU A 414 36.34 1.70 -23.72
N PHE A 415 36.87 2.17 -22.60
CA PHE A 415 36.88 3.58 -22.27
C PHE A 415 38.08 4.28 -22.90
N THR A 416 37.84 5.21 -23.81
CA THR A 416 38.87 5.91 -24.56
C THR A 416 39.52 7.04 -23.75
N GLN A 417 40.74 7.43 -24.12
CA GLN A 417 41.48 8.52 -23.48
C GLN A 417 40.64 9.81 -23.31
N SER A 418 40.87 10.49 -22.21
CA SER A 418 40.28 11.79 -21.91
C SER A 418 41.27 12.68 -21.18
N ASP A 419 41.12 14.00 -21.33
CA ASP A 419 41.92 14.99 -20.61
C ASP A 419 41.31 15.31 -19.23
N ASP A 420 40.03 14.99 -19.03
CA ASP A 420 39.28 15.20 -17.81
C ASP A 420 38.22 14.09 -17.67
N TYR A 421 37.47 14.09 -16.57
CA TYR A 421 36.32 13.18 -16.38
C TYR A 421 35.32 13.37 -17.50
N LYS A 422 34.84 12.28 -18.05
CA LYS A 422 33.77 12.25 -19.05
C LYS A 422 32.82 11.09 -18.81
N GLU A 423 31.61 11.26 -19.29
CA GLU A 423 30.58 10.24 -19.32
C GLU A 423 30.65 9.48 -20.65
N VAL A 424 30.69 8.15 -20.60
CA VAL A 424 30.65 7.30 -21.77
C VAL A 424 29.60 6.21 -21.56
N THR A 425 28.69 6.06 -22.53
CA THR A 425 27.63 5.06 -22.48
C THR A 425 27.99 3.85 -23.33
N PHE A 426 27.81 2.66 -22.74
CA PHE A 426 28.05 1.37 -23.39
C PHE A 426 26.76 0.55 -23.44
N PRO A 427 26.51 -0.19 -24.52
CA PRO A 427 25.42 -1.14 -24.58
C PRO A 427 25.69 -2.32 -23.64
N ILE A 428 24.66 -2.78 -22.95
CA ILE A 428 24.72 -3.92 -22.04
C ILE A 428 23.44 -4.74 -22.19
N SER A 429 23.49 -6.03 -21.86
CA SER A 429 22.31 -6.88 -21.95
C SER A 429 22.45 -8.13 -21.07
N GLY A 430 21.32 -8.76 -20.74
CA GLY A 430 21.26 -10.02 -20.03
C GLY A 430 21.43 -9.93 -18.51
N PHE A 431 21.70 -8.75 -17.95
CA PHE A 431 21.67 -8.55 -16.51
C PHE A 431 20.19 -8.54 -16.06
N THR A 432 19.72 -9.63 -15.48
CA THR A 432 18.34 -9.75 -15.01
C THR A 432 18.31 -10.40 -13.62
N GLY A 433 17.32 -10.01 -12.80
CA GLY A 433 17.16 -10.47 -11.42
C GLY A 433 18.15 -9.82 -10.47
N TYR A 434 18.25 -10.39 -9.30
CA TYR A 434 19.07 -9.90 -8.19
C TYR A 434 20.47 -10.51 -8.17
N GLY A 435 21.47 -9.71 -7.80
CA GLY A 435 22.85 -10.18 -7.76
C GLY A 435 23.86 -9.10 -7.42
N LYS A 436 25.09 -9.28 -7.90
CA LYS A 436 26.19 -8.33 -7.73
C LYS A 436 26.90 -8.02 -9.05
N VAL A 437 27.44 -6.82 -9.15
CA VAL A 437 28.21 -6.34 -10.31
C VAL A 437 29.66 -6.07 -9.90
N ASN A 438 30.59 -6.60 -10.69
CA ASN A 438 32.03 -6.38 -10.52
C ASN A 438 32.57 -5.59 -11.70
N PHE A 439 33.28 -4.50 -11.41
CA PHE A 439 34.12 -3.79 -12.39
C PHE A 439 35.54 -4.27 -12.23
N ILE A 440 36.10 -4.89 -13.28
CA ILE A 440 37.43 -5.52 -13.24
C ILE A 440 38.33 -4.80 -14.23
N PHE A 441 39.39 -4.23 -13.72
CA PHE A 441 40.43 -3.52 -14.47
C PHE A 441 41.59 -4.44 -14.76
N MET A 442 41.87 -4.63 -16.04
CA MET A 442 42.87 -5.59 -16.51
C MET A 442 44.30 -5.05 -16.38
N PRO A 443 45.35 -5.91 -16.50
CA PRO A 443 46.73 -5.47 -16.54
C PRO A 443 46.97 -4.38 -17.59
N GLY A 444 47.61 -3.31 -17.18
CA GLY A 444 47.88 -2.13 -18.02
C GLY A 444 46.85 -1.01 -17.89
N SER A 445 45.79 -1.20 -17.10
CA SER A 445 44.83 -0.15 -16.81
C SER A 445 45.41 1.04 -16.08
N LYS A 446 44.93 2.22 -16.39
CA LYS A 446 45.08 3.46 -15.64
C LYS A 446 43.74 4.21 -15.74
N PHE A 447 43.00 4.28 -14.65
CA PHE A 447 41.67 4.80 -14.67
C PHE A 447 41.30 5.49 -13.37
N ASP A 448 40.59 6.60 -13.47
CA ASP A 448 39.93 7.27 -12.33
C ASP A 448 38.45 7.10 -12.49
N PHE A 449 37.79 6.50 -11.49
CA PHE A 449 36.38 6.12 -11.54
C PHE A 449 35.58 6.98 -10.57
N ASP A 450 34.58 7.70 -11.11
CA ASP A 450 33.68 8.54 -10.32
C ASP A 450 32.36 7.81 -10.04
N TRP A 451 31.57 7.51 -11.07
CA TRP A 451 30.26 6.87 -10.91
C TRP A 451 29.86 6.07 -12.15
N PHE A 452 28.83 5.25 -11.99
CA PHE A 452 28.13 4.58 -13.09
C PHE A 452 26.64 4.58 -12.86
N GLN A 453 25.86 4.36 -13.94
CA GLN A 453 24.42 4.21 -13.92
C GLN A 453 23.96 3.28 -15.03
N PHE A 454 23.15 2.29 -14.67
CA PHE A 454 22.45 1.47 -15.65
C PHE A 454 21.13 2.14 -16.05
N GLU A 455 20.70 1.89 -17.29
CA GLU A 455 19.45 2.43 -17.84
C GLU A 455 18.72 1.33 -18.60
N ALA A 456 17.34 1.32 -18.49
CA ALA A 456 16.45 0.37 -19.18
C ALA A 456 16.48 0.53 -20.70
#